data_b96aa5b689d65b6033a13f594d53ee57
#
_entry.id   b96aa5b689d65b6033a13f594d53ee57
#
_cell.length_a   1.000
_cell.length_b   1.000
_cell.length_c   1.000
_cell.angle_alpha   90.00
_cell.angle_beta   90.00
_cell.angle_gamma   90.00
#
_symmetry.space_group_name_H-M   'P 1'
#
loop_
_entity.id
_entity.type
_entity.pdbx_description
1 polymer ?
#
loop_
_entity_poly.entity_id
_entity_poly.type
_entity_poly.pdbx_seq_one_letter_code
_entity_poly.pdbx_strand_id
1 'polypeptide(L)'
;NEDDKKSFEDLYNQNRSKAYAIAFNILKNKTLAEEACSETFFSLAKSFQKIKNLESHKLDYYIVITVRNVSLNLLKKEKEHIKAMNLSEDIPELTDETLCDRNYDNIVDCIKRLSYTDQEILYLRITLGMRYSEISLALHISNAASRQRFQHAKDSLAKLLEKESIYNG
;
A
#
# COMPACT_ATOMS: atom_id res chain seq x y z
N ASN A 1 0.80 -22.36 18.48
CA ASN A 1 -0.29 -23.33 18.48
C ASN A 1 -0.32 -23.98 17.08
N GLU A 2 -0.61 -25.28 17.00
CA GLU A 2 -0.60 -26.08 15.75
C GLU A 2 -1.63 -25.54 14.74
N ASP A 3 -2.80 -25.14 15.23
CA ASP A 3 -3.86 -24.55 14.38
C ASP A 3 -3.44 -23.22 13.75
N ASP A 4 -2.72 -22.38 14.48
CA ASP A 4 -2.20 -21.12 13.95
C ASP A 4 -1.13 -21.35 12.89
N LYS A 5 -0.30 -22.38 13.05
CA LYS A 5 0.70 -22.77 12.07
C LYS A 5 0.04 -23.21 10.77
N LYS A 6 -0.94 -24.11 10.85
CA LYS A 6 -1.69 -24.58 9.68
C LYS A 6 -2.42 -23.44 8.99
N SER A 7 -3.09 -22.58 9.75
CA SER A 7 -3.80 -21.42 9.21
C SER A 7 -2.85 -20.44 8.49
N PHE A 8 -1.62 -20.26 9.01
CA PHE A 8 -0.62 -19.42 8.35
C PHE A 8 -0.03 -20.10 7.09
N GLU A 9 0.17 -21.41 7.11
CA GLU A 9 0.59 -22.18 5.93
C GLU A 9 -0.44 -22.07 4.80
N ASP A 10 -1.73 -22.16 5.11
CA ASP A 10 -2.82 -21.97 4.15
C ASP A 10 -2.81 -20.54 3.57
N LEU A 11 -2.67 -19.53 4.42
CA LEU A 11 -2.55 -18.13 4.01
C LEU A 11 -1.34 -17.93 3.08
N TYR A 12 -0.19 -18.48 3.43
CA TYR A 12 1.00 -18.42 2.60
C TYR A 12 0.80 -19.06 1.22
N ASN A 13 0.28 -20.30 1.20
CA ASN A 13 0.08 -21.04 -0.04
C ASN A 13 -0.91 -20.37 -0.99
N GLN A 14 -1.97 -19.76 -0.44
CA GLN A 14 -2.98 -19.05 -1.23
C GLN A 14 -2.46 -17.73 -1.82
N ASN A 15 -1.55 -17.05 -1.12
CA ASN A 15 -1.18 -15.67 -1.47
C ASN A 15 0.23 -15.50 -2.03
N ARG A 16 1.13 -16.50 -1.95
CA ARG A 16 2.53 -16.35 -2.38
C ARG A 16 2.69 -15.95 -3.85
N SER A 17 1.89 -16.53 -4.75
CA SER A 17 1.98 -16.23 -6.19
C SER A 17 1.49 -14.82 -6.50
N LYS A 18 0.42 -14.38 -5.84
CA LYS A 18 -0.11 -13.01 -5.94
C LYS A 18 0.88 -12.00 -5.39
N ALA A 19 1.47 -12.29 -4.22
CA ALA A 19 2.47 -11.45 -3.60
C ALA A 19 3.71 -11.29 -4.51
N TYR A 20 4.22 -12.39 -5.06
CA TYR A 20 5.33 -12.35 -6.00
C TYR A 20 5.01 -11.51 -7.25
N ALA A 21 3.83 -11.68 -7.85
CA ALA A 21 3.43 -10.91 -9.03
C ALA A 21 3.40 -9.40 -8.75
N ILE A 22 2.85 -8.99 -7.59
CA ILE A 22 2.84 -7.59 -7.17
C ILE A 22 4.27 -7.06 -6.98
N ALA A 23 5.10 -7.78 -6.23
CA ALA A 23 6.49 -7.41 -5.98
C ALA A 23 7.29 -7.29 -7.28
N PHE A 24 7.15 -8.27 -8.19
CA PHE A 24 7.83 -8.26 -9.47
C PHE A 24 7.37 -7.10 -10.37
N ASN A 25 6.08 -6.77 -10.35
CA ASN A 25 5.58 -5.63 -11.12
C ASN A 25 6.17 -4.28 -10.66
N ILE A 26 6.48 -4.15 -9.37
CA ILE A 26 7.09 -2.94 -8.80
C ILE A 26 8.61 -2.93 -9.03
N LEU A 27 9.27 -4.04 -8.72
CA LEU A 27 10.73 -4.12 -8.64
C LEU A 27 11.40 -4.43 -9.98
N LYS A 28 10.69 -5.08 -10.92
CA LYS A 28 11.17 -5.56 -12.22
C LYS A 28 12.47 -6.40 -12.13
N ASN A 29 12.76 -6.92 -10.96
CA ASN A 29 13.92 -7.74 -10.62
C ASN A 29 13.48 -8.98 -9.86
N LYS A 30 13.86 -10.17 -10.34
CA LYS A 30 13.45 -11.45 -9.79
C LYS A 30 13.94 -11.65 -8.36
N THR A 31 15.21 -11.38 -8.12
CA THR A 31 15.85 -11.56 -6.80
C THR A 31 15.22 -10.65 -5.76
N LEU A 32 15.04 -9.38 -6.10
CA LEU A 32 14.38 -8.42 -5.20
C LEU A 32 12.91 -8.76 -4.98
N ALA A 33 12.21 -9.32 -5.97
CA ALA A 33 10.82 -9.76 -5.80
C ALA A 33 10.71 -10.97 -4.86
N GLU A 34 11.64 -11.92 -4.93
CA GLU A 34 11.74 -13.05 -4.00
C GLU A 34 12.05 -12.58 -2.57
N GLU A 35 12.96 -11.61 -2.43
CA GLU A 35 13.28 -10.97 -1.14
C GLU A 35 12.06 -10.25 -0.56
N ALA A 36 11.36 -9.45 -1.38
CA ALA A 36 10.13 -8.76 -0.98
C ALA A 36 9.05 -9.73 -0.48
N CYS A 37 8.87 -10.86 -1.16
CA CYS A 37 7.95 -11.90 -0.73
C CYS A 37 8.35 -12.47 0.63
N SER A 38 9.61 -12.83 0.80
CA SER A 38 10.12 -13.41 2.04
C SER A 38 9.94 -12.45 3.22
N GLU A 39 10.31 -11.18 3.04
CA GLU A 39 10.15 -10.13 4.06
C GLU A 39 8.67 -9.88 4.38
N THR A 40 7.81 -9.88 3.35
CA THR A 40 6.36 -9.75 3.52
C THR A 40 5.80 -10.85 4.41
N PHE A 41 6.02 -12.12 4.07
CA PHE A 41 5.46 -13.23 4.85
C PHE A 41 6.08 -13.33 6.25
N PHE A 42 7.33 -12.93 6.41
CA PHE A 42 7.94 -12.81 7.74
C PHE A 42 7.22 -11.74 8.60
N SER A 43 6.91 -10.60 8.02
CA SER A 43 6.14 -9.54 8.68
C SER A 43 4.72 -9.99 9.03
N LEU A 44 4.05 -10.70 8.10
CA LEU A 44 2.74 -11.27 8.33
C LEU A 44 2.76 -12.31 9.47
N ALA A 45 3.78 -13.17 9.52
CA ALA A 45 3.94 -14.15 10.60
C ALA A 45 4.07 -13.49 11.97
N LYS A 46 4.86 -12.41 12.07
CA LYS A 46 4.98 -11.63 13.32
C LYS A 46 3.65 -11.01 13.78
N SER A 47 2.84 -10.61 12.82
CA SER A 47 1.54 -9.94 13.07
C SER A 47 0.36 -10.91 13.08
N PHE A 48 0.58 -12.20 12.85
CA PHE A 48 -0.47 -13.16 12.56
C PHE A 48 -1.59 -13.20 13.60
N GLN A 49 -1.24 -13.17 14.88
CA GLN A 49 -2.24 -13.17 15.96
C GLN A 49 -3.21 -11.96 15.89
N LYS A 50 -2.77 -10.85 15.31
CA LYS A 50 -3.57 -9.62 15.17
C LYS A 50 -4.41 -9.61 13.90
N ILE A 51 -3.94 -10.29 12.86
CA ILE A 51 -4.58 -10.26 11.54
C ILE A 51 -5.45 -11.49 11.23
N LYS A 52 -5.24 -12.63 11.92
CA LYS A 52 -5.97 -13.87 11.64
C LYS A 52 -7.49 -13.78 11.78
N ASN A 53 -7.98 -12.81 12.56
CA ASN A 53 -9.42 -12.57 12.77
C ASN A 53 -9.97 -11.44 11.87
N LEU A 54 -9.18 -10.93 10.92
CA LEU A 54 -9.68 -9.98 9.94
C LEU A 54 -10.66 -10.66 8.97
N GLU A 55 -11.66 -9.93 8.53
CA GLU A 55 -12.53 -10.37 7.44
C GLU A 55 -11.70 -10.62 6.17
N SER A 56 -12.07 -11.62 5.37
CA SER A 56 -11.27 -12.09 4.24
C SER A 56 -10.82 -10.95 3.30
N HIS A 57 -11.73 -10.05 2.92
CA HIS A 57 -11.39 -8.92 2.04
C HIS A 57 -10.40 -7.92 2.67
N LYS A 58 -10.46 -7.73 4.00
CA LYS A 58 -9.51 -6.88 4.73
C LYS A 58 -8.15 -7.56 4.84
N LEU A 59 -8.14 -8.87 5.05
CA LEU A 59 -6.90 -9.66 5.11
C LEU A 59 -6.18 -9.67 3.75
N ASP A 60 -6.92 -9.90 2.66
CA ASP A 60 -6.38 -9.86 1.30
C ASP A 60 -5.75 -8.50 1.00
N TYR A 61 -6.45 -7.44 1.36
CA TYR A 61 -5.94 -6.10 1.15
C TYR A 61 -4.73 -5.78 2.04
N TYR A 62 -4.75 -6.25 3.29
CA TYR A 62 -3.61 -6.14 4.19
C TYR A 62 -2.34 -6.76 3.58
N ILE A 63 -2.47 -7.96 2.98
CA ILE A 63 -1.37 -8.65 2.31
C ILE A 63 -0.85 -7.81 1.13
N VAL A 64 -1.75 -7.34 0.26
CA VAL A 64 -1.39 -6.53 -0.92
C VAL A 64 -0.61 -5.27 -0.52
N ILE A 65 -1.08 -4.54 0.50
CA ILE A 65 -0.40 -3.34 0.99
C ILE A 65 0.95 -3.68 1.60
N THR A 66 1.04 -4.76 2.37
CA THR A 66 2.31 -5.17 2.98
C THR A 66 3.34 -5.49 1.90
N VAL A 67 2.97 -6.28 0.89
CA VAL A 67 3.85 -6.57 -0.26
C VAL A 67 4.31 -5.29 -0.94
N ARG A 68 3.37 -4.40 -1.23
CA ARG A 68 3.68 -3.13 -1.91
C ARG A 68 4.63 -2.26 -1.09
N ASN A 69 4.38 -2.09 0.19
CA ASN A 69 5.22 -1.28 1.06
C ASN A 69 6.64 -1.86 1.18
N VAL A 70 6.76 -3.16 1.32
CA VAL A 70 8.07 -3.85 1.33
C VAL A 70 8.78 -3.63 0.00
N SER A 71 8.10 -3.83 -1.12
CA SER A 71 8.67 -3.65 -2.45
C SER A 71 9.13 -2.22 -2.72
N LEU A 72 8.35 -1.21 -2.33
CA LEU A 72 8.74 0.19 -2.47
C LEU A 72 9.94 0.55 -1.59
N ASN A 73 10.02 0.00 -0.38
CA ASN A 73 11.16 0.19 0.51
C ASN A 73 12.44 -0.42 -0.08
N LEU A 74 12.36 -1.63 -0.65
CA LEU A 74 13.48 -2.26 -1.34
C LEU A 74 13.90 -1.46 -2.57
N LEU A 75 12.95 -1.02 -3.37
CA LEU A 75 13.23 -0.18 -4.53
C LEU A 75 13.95 1.12 -4.15
N LYS A 76 13.54 1.75 -3.04
CA LYS A 76 14.20 2.96 -2.53
C LYS A 76 15.62 2.68 -2.09
N LYS A 77 15.86 1.60 -1.34
CA LYS A 77 17.20 1.18 -0.91
C LYS A 77 18.11 0.90 -2.11
N GLU A 78 17.58 0.21 -3.12
CA GLU A 78 18.34 -0.09 -4.35
C GLU A 78 18.70 1.18 -5.12
N LYS A 79 17.77 2.14 -5.25
CA LYS A 79 18.06 3.45 -5.86
C LYS A 79 19.13 4.23 -5.10
N GLU A 80 19.09 4.21 -3.78
CA GLU A 80 20.09 4.86 -2.94
C GLU A 80 21.46 4.18 -3.10
N HIS A 81 21.49 2.86 -3.21
CA HIS A 81 22.71 2.08 -3.45
C HIS A 81 23.33 2.39 -4.83
N ILE A 82 22.52 2.41 -5.88
CA ILE A 82 22.96 2.75 -7.25
C ILE A 82 23.51 4.18 -7.31
N LYS A 83 22.83 5.15 -6.67
CA LYS A 83 23.33 6.52 -6.58
C LYS A 83 24.67 6.64 -5.84
N ALA A 84 24.84 5.89 -4.75
CA ALA A 84 26.11 5.86 -3.99
C ALA A 84 27.26 5.25 -4.80
N MET A 85 26.96 4.36 -5.75
CA MET A 85 27.94 3.74 -6.65
C MET A 85 28.22 4.57 -7.92
N ASN A 86 27.59 5.74 -8.11
CA ASN A 86 27.68 6.55 -9.35
C ASN A 86 27.29 5.80 -10.63
N LEU A 87 26.42 4.81 -10.51
CA LEU A 87 25.86 4.10 -11.64
C LEU A 87 24.58 4.83 -12.07
N SER A 88 24.64 5.53 -13.20
CA SER A 88 23.46 6.16 -13.80
C SER A 88 22.70 5.13 -14.63
N GLU A 89 21.65 4.55 -14.09
CA GLU A 89 20.62 3.86 -14.87
C GLU A 89 19.32 4.64 -14.76
N ASP A 90 18.67 4.84 -15.90
CA ASP A 90 17.32 5.40 -15.99
C ASP A 90 16.33 4.45 -15.33
N ILE A 91 15.81 4.86 -14.16
CA ILE A 91 14.83 4.09 -13.40
C ILE A 91 13.45 4.59 -13.81
N PRO A 92 12.55 3.71 -14.31
CA PRO A 92 11.21 4.10 -14.73
C PRO A 92 10.44 4.79 -13.61
N GLU A 93 9.84 5.94 -13.89
CA GLU A 93 8.81 6.52 -13.04
C GLU A 93 7.56 5.63 -13.10
N LEU A 94 6.99 5.33 -11.92
CA LEU A 94 5.73 4.61 -11.81
C LEU A 94 4.59 5.54 -12.21
N THR A 95 4.14 5.42 -13.45
CA THR A 95 2.87 6.02 -13.91
C THR A 95 1.76 4.99 -13.75
N ASP A 96 0.81 5.29 -12.88
CA ASP A 96 -0.41 4.48 -12.69
C ASP A 96 -1.50 5.06 -13.62
N GLU A 97 -1.58 4.52 -14.83
CA GLU A 97 -2.68 4.82 -15.75
C GLU A 97 -3.79 3.78 -15.58
N THR A 98 -4.86 4.17 -14.91
CA THR A 98 -6.14 3.45 -14.95
C THR A 98 -7.28 4.39 -15.32
N LEU A 99 -7.94 4.02 -16.40
CA LEU A 99 -9.06 4.68 -17.07
C LEU A 99 -10.25 4.99 -16.14
N CYS A 100 -10.87 6.15 -16.28
CA CYS A 100 -12.04 6.57 -15.53
C CYS A 100 -13.11 7.26 -16.38
N ASP A 101 -14.38 7.06 -16.02
CA ASP A 101 -15.58 7.52 -16.71
C ASP A 101 -16.11 8.86 -16.13
N ARG A 102 -16.74 9.71 -16.96
CA ARG A 102 -16.76 11.18 -16.87
C ARG A 102 -17.69 11.91 -15.88
N ASN A 103 -18.43 11.28 -14.98
CA ASN A 103 -19.34 11.98 -14.06
C ASN A 103 -19.01 11.89 -12.55
N TYR A 104 -17.95 11.17 -12.21
CA TYR A 104 -17.31 11.22 -10.87
C TYR A 104 -16.03 12.09 -10.91
N ASP A 105 -15.82 12.83 -11.97
CA ASP A 105 -14.50 13.28 -12.40
C ASP A 105 -13.79 14.21 -11.40
N ASN A 106 -14.49 15.15 -10.77
CA ASN A 106 -13.81 16.13 -9.92
C ASN A 106 -13.23 15.54 -8.63
N ILE A 107 -13.97 14.66 -7.94
CA ILE A 107 -13.49 14.09 -6.67
C ILE A 107 -12.40 13.05 -6.93
N VAL A 108 -12.58 12.21 -7.95
CA VAL A 108 -11.60 11.18 -8.32
C VAL A 108 -10.31 11.82 -8.81
N ASP A 109 -10.39 12.87 -9.61
CA ASP A 109 -9.21 13.59 -10.07
C ASP A 109 -8.51 14.35 -8.95
N CYS A 110 -9.25 14.92 -8.00
CA CYS A 110 -8.68 15.50 -6.80
C CYS A 110 -7.96 14.41 -5.96
N ILE A 111 -8.54 13.22 -5.82
CA ILE A 111 -7.92 12.10 -5.11
C ILE A 111 -6.63 11.67 -5.81
N LYS A 112 -6.59 11.55 -7.14
CA LYS A 112 -5.38 11.21 -7.92
C LYS A 112 -4.24 12.22 -7.75
N ARG A 113 -4.56 13.48 -7.47
CA ARG A 113 -3.59 14.56 -7.23
C ARG A 113 -3.05 14.61 -5.81
N LEU A 114 -3.63 13.84 -4.89
CA LEU A 114 -3.09 13.68 -3.53
C LEU A 114 -1.79 12.87 -3.56
N SER A 115 -1.01 13.02 -2.48
CA SER A 115 0.12 12.11 -2.27
C SER A 115 -0.36 10.66 -2.20
N TYR A 116 0.48 9.73 -2.64
CA TYR A 116 0.15 8.30 -2.57
C TYR A 116 -0.28 7.86 -1.17
N THR A 117 0.41 8.35 -0.13
CA THR A 117 0.10 8.03 1.28
C THR A 117 -1.26 8.56 1.72
N ASP A 118 -1.70 9.70 1.15
CA ASP A 118 -3.03 10.27 1.43
C ASP A 118 -4.12 9.48 0.71
N GLN A 119 -3.89 9.09 -0.55
CA GLN A 119 -4.81 8.23 -1.30
C GLN A 119 -5.01 6.89 -0.58
N GLU A 120 -3.91 6.26 -0.16
CA GLU A 120 -3.91 4.97 0.51
C GLU A 120 -4.73 5.00 1.81
N ILE A 121 -4.51 5.98 2.67
CA ILE A 121 -5.23 6.04 3.95
C ILE A 121 -6.72 6.38 3.78
N LEU A 122 -7.07 7.20 2.78
CA LEU A 122 -8.46 7.46 2.44
C LEU A 122 -9.16 6.19 1.98
N TYR A 123 -8.51 5.43 1.10
CA TYR A 123 -9.04 4.16 0.62
C TYR A 123 -9.24 3.15 1.74
N LEU A 124 -8.22 2.95 2.58
CA LEU A 124 -8.30 2.04 3.72
C LEU A 124 -9.44 2.39 4.68
N ARG A 125 -9.61 3.67 4.98
CA ARG A 125 -10.58 4.13 5.95
C ARG A 125 -12.00 4.23 5.39
N ILE A 126 -12.16 4.78 4.18
CA ILE A 126 -13.47 5.08 3.59
C ILE A 126 -13.99 3.87 2.81
N THR A 127 -13.19 3.32 1.89
CA THR A 127 -13.64 2.26 1.00
C THR A 127 -13.68 0.90 1.70
N LEU A 128 -12.64 0.56 2.45
CA LEU A 128 -12.56 -0.71 3.17
C LEU A 128 -13.13 -0.66 4.59
N GLY A 129 -13.44 0.52 5.12
CA GLY A 129 -13.99 0.69 6.46
C GLY A 129 -13.06 0.23 7.59
N MET A 130 -11.75 0.17 7.35
CA MET A 130 -10.78 -0.31 8.34
C MET A 130 -10.71 0.61 9.55
N ARG A 131 -10.53 0.02 10.74
CA ARG A 131 -10.28 0.77 11.97
C ARG A 131 -8.85 1.32 11.97
N TYR A 132 -8.60 2.39 12.72
CA TYR A 132 -7.24 2.95 12.82
C TYR A 132 -6.21 1.95 13.37
N SER A 133 -6.63 1.03 14.23
CA SER A 133 -5.79 -0.07 14.71
C SER A 133 -5.41 -1.06 13.59
N GLU A 134 -6.32 -1.35 12.69
CA GLU A 134 -6.09 -2.21 11.53
C GLU A 134 -5.18 -1.50 10.50
N ILE A 135 -5.45 -0.22 10.25
CA ILE A 135 -4.62 0.63 9.37
C ILE A 135 -3.20 0.77 9.92
N SER A 136 -3.06 0.99 11.23
CA SER A 136 -1.74 1.13 11.87
C SER A 136 -0.89 -0.13 11.69
N LEU A 137 -1.51 -1.30 11.74
CA LEU A 137 -0.85 -2.57 11.46
C LEU A 137 -0.47 -2.70 9.98
N ALA A 138 -1.40 -2.38 9.07
CA ALA A 138 -1.19 -2.48 7.62
C ALA A 138 -0.07 -1.55 7.14
N LEU A 139 -0.02 -0.32 7.63
CA LEU A 139 0.96 0.68 7.22
C LEU A 139 2.23 0.72 8.08
N HIS A 140 2.35 -0.16 9.09
CA HIS A 140 3.48 -0.18 10.04
C HIS A 140 3.71 1.18 10.74
N ILE A 141 2.63 1.88 11.09
CA ILE A 141 2.66 3.16 11.79
C ILE A 141 1.95 3.06 13.15
N SER A 142 2.08 4.08 14.00
CA SER A 142 1.30 4.12 15.24
C SER A 142 -0.18 4.43 14.97
N ASN A 143 -1.06 4.06 15.91
CA ASN A 143 -2.49 4.38 15.82
C ASN A 143 -2.73 5.91 15.80
N ALA A 144 -1.91 6.68 16.52
CA ALA A 144 -1.95 8.14 16.49
C ALA A 144 -1.54 8.67 15.10
N ALA A 145 -0.47 8.14 14.51
CA ALA A 145 -0.02 8.52 13.18
C ALA A 145 -1.06 8.18 12.10
N SER A 146 -1.79 7.06 12.22
CA SER A 146 -2.86 6.72 11.26
C SER A 146 -4.02 7.72 11.32
N ARG A 147 -4.39 8.19 12.50
CA ARG A 147 -5.41 9.26 12.65
C ARG A 147 -4.95 10.59 12.07
N GLN A 148 -3.71 10.99 12.35
CA GLN A 148 -3.14 12.21 11.80
C GLN A 148 -3.05 12.19 10.27
N ARG A 149 -2.59 11.08 9.69
CA ARG A 149 -2.54 10.93 8.22
C ARG A 149 -3.93 11.04 7.60
N PHE A 150 -4.92 10.37 8.18
CA PHE A 150 -6.29 10.46 7.68
C PHE A 150 -6.83 11.88 7.72
N GLN A 151 -6.58 12.61 8.82
CA GLN A 151 -7.00 14.01 8.92
C GLN A 151 -6.28 14.87 7.89
N HIS A 152 -4.96 14.71 7.74
CA HIS A 152 -4.18 15.41 6.72
C HIS A 152 -4.69 15.14 5.31
N ALA A 153 -4.99 13.88 4.98
CA ALA A 153 -5.52 13.49 3.67
C ALA A 153 -6.88 14.15 3.39
N LYS A 154 -7.77 14.20 4.39
CA LYS A 154 -9.06 14.90 4.27
C LYS A 154 -8.88 16.39 4.04
N ASP A 155 -8.00 17.04 4.78
CA ASP A 155 -7.75 18.48 4.67
C ASP A 155 -7.12 18.82 3.30
N SER A 156 -6.24 17.95 2.81
CA SER A 156 -5.63 18.10 1.48
C SER A 156 -6.67 17.92 0.37
N LEU A 157 -7.56 16.95 0.49
CA LEU A 157 -8.65 16.74 -0.46
C LEU A 157 -9.63 17.93 -0.47
N ALA A 158 -10.02 18.41 0.71
CA ALA A 158 -10.90 19.57 0.83
C ALA A 158 -10.32 20.81 0.13
N LYS A 159 -9.04 21.09 0.33
CA LYS A 159 -8.35 22.22 -0.35
C LYS A 159 -8.32 22.07 -1.86
N LEU A 160 -8.20 20.86 -2.40
CA LEU A 160 -8.24 20.63 -3.85
C LEU A 160 -9.65 20.85 -4.40
N LEU A 161 -10.67 20.35 -3.70
CA LEU A 161 -12.08 20.52 -4.09
C LEU A 161 -12.52 22.00 -4.05
N GLU A 162 -12.10 22.76 -3.04
CA GLU A 162 -12.36 24.20 -2.95
C GLU A 162 -11.76 24.96 -4.13
N LYS A 163 -10.52 24.64 -4.50
CA LYS A 163 -9.89 25.27 -5.67
C LYS A 163 -10.64 24.98 -6.95
N GLU A 164 -11.11 23.76 -7.16
CA GLU A 164 -11.86 23.41 -8.38
C GLU A 164 -13.26 24.03 -8.42
N SER A 165 -13.93 24.17 -7.27
CA SER A 165 -15.22 24.88 -7.23
C SER A 165 -15.12 26.35 -7.59
N ILE A 166 -13.99 27.00 -7.34
CA ILE A 166 -13.72 28.40 -7.70
C ILE A 166 -13.45 28.56 -9.21
N TYR A 167 -12.88 27.54 -9.86
CA TYR A 167 -12.57 27.58 -11.29
C TYR A 167 -13.74 27.17 -12.20
N ASN A 168 -14.74 26.47 -11.66
CA ASN A 168 -15.89 25.95 -12.41
C ASN A 168 -17.18 26.78 -12.16
N GLY A 169 -17.12 27.87 -11.44
CA GLY A 169 -18.19 28.86 -11.23
C GLY A 169 -17.88 30.17 -11.96
#